data_702cd8ed59e5c033880058c7750afa91
#
_entry.id   702cd8ed59e5c033880058c7750afa91
#
_cell.length_a   1.000
_cell.length_b   1.000
_cell.length_c   1.000
_cell.angle_alpha   90.00
_cell.angle_beta   90.00
_cell.angle_gamma   90.00
#
_symmetry.space_group_name_H-M   'P 1'
#
loop_
_entity.id
_entity.type
_entity.pdbx_description
1 polymer ?
#
loop_
_entity_poly.entity_id
_entity_poly.type
_entity_poly.pdbx_seq_one_letter_code
_entity_poly.pdbx_strand_id
1 'polypeptide(L)'
;MEGHSHIAPDVLCRYAADAAREVAGVTGLVGRHGGVKLEDGSLELHLAVEWGASLPDVGEAVQRRVVEYLAQMAEVQPTSVDVVIHELGKL
;
A
#
# COMPACT_ATOMS: atom_id res chain seq x y z
N MET A 1 10.04 -29.89 -10.77
CA MET A 1 10.30 -28.90 -9.95
C MET A 1 9.20 -28.04 -9.92
N GLU A 2 8.94 -27.52 -8.98
CA GLU A 2 7.99 -26.70 -8.89
C GLU A 2 8.47 -25.48 -9.06
N GLY A 3 8.02 -24.77 -9.80
CA GLY A 3 8.42 -23.53 -10.03
C GLY A 3 7.90 -22.59 -9.09
N HIS A 4 8.58 -22.42 -8.07
CA HIS A 4 8.22 -21.42 -7.16
C HIS A 4 8.77 -20.12 -7.63
N SER A 5 7.91 -19.17 -7.80
CA SER A 5 8.33 -17.82 -8.05
C SER A 5 8.38 -17.10 -6.77
N HIS A 6 9.53 -16.63 -6.43
CA HIS A 6 9.69 -15.82 -5.27
C HIS A 6 9.75 -14.38 -5.65
N ILE A 7 8.85 -13.58 -5.15
CA ILE A 7 8.89 -12.15 -5.36
C ILE A 7 9.54 -11.56 -4.13
N ALA A 8 10.60 -10.82 -4.30
CA ALA A 8 11.32 -10.23 -3.18
C ALA A 8 10.41 -9.30 -2.40
N PRO A 9 10.56 -9.26 -1.08
CA PRO A 9 9.70 -8.39 -0.28
C PRO A 9 9.73 -6.93 -0.68
N ASP A 10 10.87 -6.41 -1.09
CA ASP A 10 10.91 -5.02 -1.49
C ASP A 10 10.18 -4.79 -2.80
N VAL A 11 10.10 -5.79 -3.66
CA VAL A 11 9.29 -5.65 -4.87
C VAL A 11 7.81 -5.61 -4.51
N LEU A 12 7.38 -6.44 -3.57
CA LEU A 12 6.01 -6.41 -3.11
C LEU A 12 5.67 -5.07 -2.48
N CYS A 13 6.57 -4.53 -1.70
CA CYS A 13 6.34 -3.22 -1.10
C CYS A 13 6.25 -2.14 -2.16
N ARG A 14 7.03 -2.25 -3.22
CA ARG A 14 6.96 -1.28 -4.30
C ARG A 14 5.63 -1.35 -5.04
N TYR A 15 5.15 -2.57 -5.29
CA TYR A 15 3.85 -2.75 -5.91
C TYR A 15 2.75 -2.13 -5.03
N ALA A 16 2.83 -2.37 -3.73
CA ALA A 16 1.84 -1.82 -2.81
C ALA A 16 1.89 -0.30 -2.82
N ALA A 17 3.08 0.28 -2.84
CA ALA A 17 3.22 1.73 -2.88
C ALA A 17 2.65 2.29 -4.18
N ASP A 18 2.92 1.62 -5.30
CA ASP A 18 2.41 2.08 -6.59
C ASP A 18 0.88 2.04 -6.61
N ALA A 19 0.31 0.98 -6.07
CA ALA A 19 -1.15 0.88 -6.02
C ALA A 19 -1.75 1.98 -5.16
N ALA A 20 -1.13 2.25 -4.02
CA ALA A 20 -1.63 3.27 -3.13
C ALA A 20 -1.61 4.65 -3.78
N ARG A 21 -0.56 4.92 -4.56
CA ARG A 21 -0.45 6.23 -5.20
C ARG A 21 -1.52 6.45 -6.25
N GLU A 22 -2.13 5.39 -6.75
CA GLU A 22 -3.19 5.54 -7.74
C GLU A 22 -4.52 5.96 -7.14
N VAL A 23 -4.64 5.88 -5.83
CA VAL A 23 -5.90 6.18 -5.19
C VAL A 23 -6.05 7.69 -5.06
N ALA A 24 -7.21 8.19 -5.45
CA ALA A 24 -7.50 9.61 -5.35
C ALA A 24 -7.39 10.06 -3.90
N GLY A 25 -6.75 11.17 -3.66
CA GLY A 25 -6.57 11.70 -2.33
C GLY A 25 -5.24 11.36 -1.71
N VAL A 26 -4.54 10.36 -2.21
CA VAL A 26 -3.22 10.01 -1.70
C VAL A 26 -2.19 10.92 -2.36
N THR A 27 -1.43 11.64 -1.56
CA THR A 27 -0.38 12.51 -2.10
C THR A 27 0.97 11.82 -2.07
N GLY A 28 1.13 10.78 -1.26
CA GLY A 28 2.38 10.04 -1.26
C GLY A 28 2.47 9.11 -0.09
N LEU A 29 3.56 8.38 -0.06
CA LEU A 29 3.91 7.51 1.06
C LEU A 29 4.92 8.25 1.91
N VAL A 30 4.87 8.04 3.21
CA VAL A 30 5.77 8.74 4.13
C VAL A 30 6.44 7.76 5.04
N GLY A 31 7.61 8.13 5.54
CA GLY A 31 8.30 7.32 6.50
C GLY A 31 9.41 6.51 5.87
N ARG A 32 9.96 5.60 6.66
CA ARG A 32 11.09 4.82 6.24
C ARG A 32 10.70 3.80 5.20
N HIS A 33 11.65 3.38 4.44
CA HIS A 33 11.49 2.28 3.48
C HIS A 33 10.34 2.54 2.52
N GLY A 34 10.20 3.80 2.11
CA GLY A 34 9.17 4.15 1.16
C GLY A 34 7.76 4.12 1.72
N GLY A 35 7.64 4.06 3.04
CA GLY A 35 6.34 4.11 3.68
C GLY A 35 5.57 2.79 3.71
N VAL A 36 6.20 1.69 3.31
CA VAL A 36 5.53 0.40 3.30
C VAL A 36 6.36 -0.59 4.08
N LYS A 37 5.71 -1.31 4.97
CA LYS A 37 6.35 -2.33 5.75
C LYS A 37 5.64 -3.65 5.54
N LEU A 38 6.40 -4.69 5.25
CA LEU A 38 5.85 -6.03 5.08
C LEU A 38 6.41 -6.90 6.19
N GLU A 39 5.51 -7.52 6.96
CA GLU A 39 5.95 -8.36 8.05
C GLU A 39 4.98 -9.52 8.17
N ASP A 40 5.46 -10.74 8.03
CA ASP A 40 4.64 -11.95 8.17
C ASP A 40 3.39 -11.90 7.30
N GLY A 41 3.54 -11.41 6.08
CA GLY A 41 2.44 -11.37 5.14
C GLY A 41 1.50 -10.20 5.33
N SER A 42 1.71 -9.39 6.36
CA SER A 42 0.89 -8.21 6.58
C SER A 42 1.60 -6.99 6.04
N LEU A 43 0.83 -6.12 5.42
CA LEU A 43 1.36 -4.87 4.89
C LEU A 43 0.86 -3.71 5.71
N GLU A 44 1.76 -2.77 5.94
CA GLU A 44 1.41 -1.54 6.63
C GLU A 44 1.86 -0.40 5.75
N LEU A 45 0.94 0.47 5.37
CA LEU A 45 1.26 1.58 4.49
C LEU A 45 1.04 2.89 5.22
N HIS A 46 2.02 3.76 5.14
CA HIS A 46 1.98 5.07 5.78
C HIS A 46 1.79 6.11 4.71
N LEU A 47 0.68 6.81 4.77
CA LEU A 47 0.26 7.69 3.69
C LEU A 47 0.17 9.13 4.12
N ALA A 48 0.44 10.00 3.18
CA ALA A 48 0.01 11.38 3.27
C ALA A 48 -1.16 11.53 2.32
N VAL A 49 -2.19 12.26 2.74
CA VAL A 49 -3.36 12.44 1.90
C VAL A 49 -3.64 13.93 1.79
N GLU A 50 -4.44 14.28 0.79
CA GLU A 50 -4.73 15.68 0.59
C GLU A 50 -5.69 16.19 1.62
N TRP A 51 -5.55 17.46 1.91
CA TRP A 51 -6.41 18.14 2.87
C TRP A 51 -7.84 18.10 2.38
N GLY A 52 -8.73 17.73 3.26
CA GLY A 52 -10.15 17.65 2.89
C GLY A 52 -10.61 16.30 2.38
N ALA A 53 -9.69 15.38 2.15
CA ALA A 53 -10.08 14.05 1.72
C ALA A 53 -10.79 13.31 2.85
N SER A 54 -11.71 12.43 2.48
CA SER A 54 -12.37 11.59 3.46
C SER A 54 -11.42 10.48 3.85
N LEU A 55 -10.91 10.52 5.08
CA LEU A 55 -9.92 9.54 5.52
C LEU A 55 -10.43 8.11 5.50
N PRO A 56 -11.65 7.84 5.96
CA PRO A 56 -12.13 6.46 5.87
C PRO A 56 -12.25 5.97 4.44
N ASP A 57 -12.68 6.84 3.53
CA ASP A 57 -12.83 6.45 2.14
C ASP A 57 -11.50 6.19 1.49
N VAL A 58 -10.52 7.05 1.76
CA VAL A 58 -9.19 6.86 1.20
C VAL A 58 -8.58 5.57 1.74
N GLY A 59 -8.70 5.34 3.04
CA GLY A 59 -8.14 4.13 3.63
C GLY A 59 -8.73 2.88 3.03
N GLU A 60 -10.03 2.86 2.85
CA GLU A 60 -10.69 1.70 2.29
C GLU A 60 -10.31 1.49 0.84
N ALA A 61 -10.23 2.57 0.08
CA ALA A 61 -9.86 2.48 -1.33
C ALA A 61 -8.42 1.98 -1.47
N VAL A 62 -7.52 2.44 -0.60
CA VAL A 62 -6.14 1.99 -0.65
C VAL A 62 -6.07 0.50 -0.34
N GLN A 63 -6.77 0.05 0.69
CA GLN A 63 -6.76 -1.36 1.04
C GLN A 63 -7.22 -2.21 -0.12
N ARG A 64 -8.30 -1.82 -0.75
CA ARG A 64 -8.87 -2.58 -1.85
C ARG A 64 -7.93 -2.58 -3.04
N ARG A 65 -7.37 -1.43 -3.37
CA ARG A 65 -6.52 -1.33 -4.54
C ARG A 65 -5.23 -2.12 -4.36
N VAL A 66 -4.66 -2.08 -3.16
CA VAL A 66 -3.43 -2.82 -2.90
C VAL A 66 -3.68 -4.32 -3.03
N VAL A 67 -4.77 -4.80 -2.46
CA VAL A 67 -5.08 -6.22 -2.54
C VAL A 67 -5.26 -6.64 -4.00
N GLU A 68 -5.99 -5.86 -4.76
CA GLU A 68 -6.23 -6.19 -6.17
C GLU A 68 -4.93 -6.18 -6.97
N TYR A 69 -4.12 -5.17 -6.73
CA TYR A 69 -2.90 -5.01 -7.50
C TYR A 69 -1.91 -6.15 -7.22
N LEU A 70 -1.78 -6.53 -5.95
CA LEU A 70 -0.88 -7.62 -5.62
C LEU A 70 -1.39 -8.95 -6.16
N ALA A 71 -2.68 -9.15 -6.17
CA ALA A 71 -3.22 -10.36 -6.76
C ALA A 71 -2.93 -10.42 -8.25
N GLN A 72 -3.04 -9.29 -8.94
CA GLN A 72 -2.80 -9.26 -10.36
C GLN A 72 -1.33 -9.35 -10.72
N MET A 73 -0.50 -8.61 -10.01
CA MET A 73 0.89 -8.46 -10.42
C MET A 73 1.80 -9.53 -9.84
N ALA A 74 1.45 -10.07 -8.68
CA ALA A 74 2.34 -10.99 -8.00
C ALA A 74 1.66 -12.25 -7.54
N GLU A 75 0.34 -12.35 -7.73
CA GLU A 75 -0.42 -13.51 -7.26
C GLU A 75 -0.23 -13.71 -5.77
N VAL A 76 -0.15 -12.62 -5.03
CA VAL A 76 0.04 -12.64 -3.60
C VAL A 76 -1.19 -12.08 -2.93
N GLN A 77 -1.60 -12.71 -1.84
CA GLN A 77 -2.71 -12.24 -1.06
C GLN A 77 -2.20 -11.91 0.33
N PRO A 78 -2.08 -10.64 0.67
CA PRO A 78 -1.58 -10.30 2.01
C PRO A 78 -2.55 -10.74 3.09
N THR A 79 -2.02 -11.04 4.25
CA THR A 79 -2.83 -11.41 5.38
C THR A 79 -3.67 -10.23 5.84
N SER A 80 -3.10 -9.06 5.81
CA SER A 80 -3.83 -7.85 6.15
C SER A 80 -3.14 -6.68 5.50
N VAL A 81 -3.90 -5.61 5.31
CA VAL A 81 -3.37 -4.36 4.79
C VAL A 81 -3.83 -3.27 5.73
N ASP A 82 -2.89 -2.72 6.48
CA ASP A 82 -3.17 -1.66 7.42
C ASP A 82 -2.74 -0.34 6.82
N VAL A 83 -3.60 0.64 6.90
CA VAL A 83 -3.31 1.94 6.35
C VAL A 83 -3.21 2.93 7.50
N VAL A 84 -2.07 3.59 7.60
CA VAL A 84 -1.84 4.60 8.62
C VAL A 84 -1.75 5.94 7.91
N ILE A 85 -2.65 6.83 8.24
CA ILE A 85 -2.66 8.12 7.58
C ILE A 85 -1.97 9.11 8.49
N HIS A 86 -0.90 9.69 8.00
CA HIS A 86 -0.13 10.66 8.75
C HIS A 86 -0.68 12.04 8.49
N GLU A 87 0.19 12.98 8.39
CA GLU A 87 -0.23 14.32 8.22
C GLU A 87 -0.88 14.57 6.90
N LEU A 88 -1.81 15.47 6.86
CA LEU A 88 -2.41 15.85 5.63
C LEU A 88 -1.55 16.82 4.90
N GLY A 89 -1.62 16.74 3.62
CA GLY A 89 -0.81 17.58 2.82
C GLY A 89 -1.40 18.94 2.71
N LYS A 90 -1.19 19.81 3.67
CA LYS A 90 -1.70 21.07 3.51
C LYS A 90 -0.57 21.97 3.26
N LEU A 91 -0.69 22.99 2.78
CA LEU A 91 0.34 23.80 2.42
C LEU A 91 0.45 24.98 2.77
#